data_9d53552de8a69a6e0566ff8f2590b126
#
_entry.id   9d53552de8a69a6e0566ff8f2590b126
#
_cell.length_a   1.000
_cell.length_b   1.000
_cell.length_c   1.000
_cell.angle_alpha   90.00
_cell.angle_beta   90.00
_cell.angle_gamma   90.00
#
_symmetry.space_group_name_H-M   'P 1'
#
loop_
_entity.id
_entity.type
_entity.pdbx_description
1 polymer ?
#
loop_
_entity_poly.entity_id
_entity_poly.type
_entity_poly.pdbx_seq_one_letter_code
_entity_poly.pdbx_strand_id
1 'polypeptide(L)'
;MARVNDDIDNRDASDAEFFSAPPFNPAEALVQLRRALRAVTGLTERAHRFEWKGRQAVTLTIDGERLQARLARRPAASPEWESRSLKNGAEVRKFGDDVRQRVSRWNNADE
;
A
#
# COMPACT_ATOMS: atom_id res chain seq x y z
N MET A 1 17.97 35.44 -5.12
CA MET A 1 18.12 35.09 -5.13
C MET A 1 18.02 34.47 -5.02
N ALA A 2 17.74 34.44 -4.76
CA ALA A 2 17.68 33.89 -4.61
C ALA A 2 17.32 33.23 -4.37
N ARG A 3 17.04 33.23 -4.29
CA ARG A 3 16.87 32.63 -4.29
C ARG A 3 16.65 32.09 -4.11
N VAL A 4 16.30 32.28 -3.97
CA VAL A 4 16.24 31.72 -3.91
C VAL A 4 16.27 30.89 -3.80
N ASN A 5 16.24 30.81 -3.62
CA ASN A 5 16.39 30.08 -3.67
C ASN A 5 16.32 29.55 -3.38
N ASP A 6 16.16 29.73 -3.26
CA ASP A 6 16.22 29.28 -3.15
C ASP A 6 15.89 28.84 -2.78
N ASP A 7 15.77 29.02 -2.61
CA ASP A 7 15.57 28.61 -2.39
C ASP A 7 15.11 28.03 -2.14
N ILE A 8 15.05 28.12 -2.12
CA ILE A 8 14.76 27.56 -1.95
C ILE A 8 14.79 26.65 -1.76
N ASP A 9 14.88 26.69 -1.49
CA ASP A 9 14.99 25.89 -1.31
C ASP A 9 14.95 25.18 -0.78
N ASN A 10 15.03 25.40 -0.50
CA ASN A 10 14.98 24.87 0.04
C ASN A 10 14.72 24.49 0.53
N ARG A 11 14.82 24.54 0.56
CA ARG A 11 14.45 24.37 1.12
C ARG A 11 14.35 23.66 1.62
N ASP A 12 14.43 23.88 2.04
CA ASP A 12 14.26 23.39 2.67
C ASP A 12 14.09 22.76 3.39
N ALA A 13 14.60 22.96 3.43
CA ALA A 13 14.28 22.26 4.26
C ALA A 13 14.08 22.42 5.51
N SER A 14 14.60 22.81 6.30
CA SER A 14 14.16 22.99 7.47
C SER A 14 13.10 23.55 7.48
N ASP A 15 13.12 24.16 6.78
CA ASP A 15 11.99 24.42 6.46
C ASP A 15 11.25 23.25 6.23
N ALA A 16 11.80 22.13 6.06
CA ALA A 16 11.15 20.90 5.92
C ALA A 16 10.25 20.61 7.05
N GLU A 17 10.54 21.09 8.24
CA GLU A 17 9.68 20.83 9.32
C GLU A 17 8.40 21.56 9.21
N PHE A 18 8.44 22.78 8.74
CA PHE A 18 7.23 23.55 8.60
C PHE A 18 6.44 23.13 7.39
N PHE A 19 7.13 22.64 6.38
CA PHE A 19 6.47 22.31 5.12
C PHE A 19 6.44 20.84 4.85
N SER A 20 6.70 20.06 5.87
CA SER A 20 6.66 18.61 5.70
C SER A 20 5.24 18.17 5.46
N ALA A 21 5.10 17.00 4.85
CA ALA A 21 3.81 16.41 4.62
C ALA A 21 3.10 16.17 5.94
N PRO A 22 1.79 16.18 5.95
CA PRO A 22 1.05 15.83 7.15
C PRO A 22 1.44 14.45 7.65
N PRO A 23 1.29 14.17 8.93
CA PRO A 23 1.56 12.84 9.45
C PRO A 23 0.76 11.79 8.69
N PHE A 24 1.35 10.62 8.55
CA PHE A 24 0.70 9.51 7.88
C PHE A 24 -0.57 9.13 8.64
N ASN A 25 -1.68 9.02 7.91
CA ASN A 25 -2.96 8.64 8.49
C ASN A 25 -3.29 7.22 8.01
N PRO A 26 -3.08 6.20 8.85
CA PRO A 26 -3.32 4.82 8.40
C PRO A 26 -4.78 4.53 8.06
N ALA A 27 -5.73 5.17 8.74
CA ALA A 27 -7.14 4.94 8.42
C ALA A 27 -7.47 5.42 7.02
N GLU A 28 -6.97 6.59 6.66
CA GLU A 28 -7.22 7.13 5.33
C GLU A 28 -6.47 6.32 4.28
N ALA A 29 -5.23 5.93 4.59
CA ALA A 29 -4.45 5.12 3.68
C ALA A 29 -5.13 3.78 3.43
N LEU A 30 -5.73 3.21 4.46
CA LEU A 30 -6.45 1.95 4.33
C LEU A 30 -7.61 2.08 3.36
N VAL A 31 -8.39 3.16 3.47
CA VAL A 31 -9.51 3.40 2.57
C VAL A 31 -9.01 3.50 1.13
N GLN A 32 -7.95 4.25 0.92
CA GLN A 32 -7.44 4.45 -0.43
C GLN A 32 -6.83 3.17 -1.01
N LEU A 33 -6.12 2.42 -0.18
CA LEU A 33 -5.51 1.17 -0.63
C LEU A 33 -6.60 0.15 -0.96
N ARG A 34 -7.65 0.07 -0.16
CA ARG A 34 -8.75 -0.84 -0.47
C ARG A 34 -9.39 -0.49 -1.80
N ARG A 35 -9.58 0.79 -2.04
CA ARG A 35 -10.14 1.24 -3.31
C ARG A 35 -9.26 0.82 -4.48
N ALA A 36 -7.95 0.99 -4.33
CA ALA A 36 -7.02 0.60 -5.38
C ALA A 36 -7.05 -0.91 -5.61
N LEU A 37 -7.14 -1.69 -4.54
CA LEU A 37 -7.14 -3.15 -4.68
C LEU A 37 -8.45 -3.68 -5.26
N ARG A 38 -9.57 -2.99 -5.03
CA ARG A 38 -10.83 -3.38 -5.67
C ARG A 38 -10.76 -3.28 -7.18
N ALA A 39 -9.86 -2.43 -7.68
CA ALA A 39 -9.71 -2.26 -9.12
C ALA A 39 -8.78 -3.30 -9.73
N VAL A 40 -8.14 -4.14 -8.92
CA VAL A 40 -7.23 -5.16 -9.43
C VAL A 40 -8.05 -6.33 -9.95
N THR A 41 -7.86 -6.67 -11.21
CA THR A 41 -8.58 -7.78 -11.82
C THR A 41 -8.23 -9.09 -11.10
N GLY A 42 -9.25 -9.79 -10.65
CA GLY A 42 -9.07 -11.07 -9.98
C GLY A 42 -9.22 -11.01 -8.48
N LEU A 43 -9.18 -9.81 -7.89
CA LEU A 43 -9.35 -9.68 -6.45
C LEU A 43 -10.79 -9.37 -6.10
N THR A 44 -11.27 -9.99 -5.02
CA THR A 44 -12.60 -9.74 -4.47
C THR A 44 -12.44 -9.35 -3.02
N GLU A 45 -13.04 -8.23 -2.64
CA GLU A 45 -13.00 -7.77 -1.26
C GLU A 45 -13.95 -8.57 -0.39
N ARG A 46 -13.47 -9.04 0.77
CA ARG A 46 -14.29 -9.76 1.74
C ARG A 46 -13.93 -9.22 3.12
N ALA A 47 -14.89 -8.58 3.76
CA ALA A 47 -14.68 -8.05 5.10
C ALA A 47 -13.36 -7.27 5.19
N HIS A 48 -12.35 -7.84 5.82
CA HIS A 48 -11.08 -7.15 6.06
C HIS A 48 -9.96 -7.68 5.17
N ARG A 49 -10.28 -8.42 4.12
CA ARG A 49 -9.25 -9.05 3.31
C ARG A 49 -9.68 -9.09 1.86
N PHE A 50 -8.73 -9.44 1.01
CA PHE A 50 -9.01 -9.66 -0.41
C PHE A 50 -8.70 -11.10 -0.75
N GLU A 51 -9.51 -11.66 -1.63
CA GLU A 51 -9.36 -13.05 -2.06
C GLU A 51 -9.17 -13.10 -3.56
N TRP A 52 -8.43 -14.11 -4.01
CA TRP A 52 -8.27 -14.42 -5.42
C TRP A 52 -8.85 -15.80 -5.64
N LYS A 53 -9.94 -15.87 -6.40
CA LYS A 53 -10.65 -17.14 -6.68
C LYS A 53 -10.94 -17.91 -5.40
N GLY A 54 -11.42 -17.20 -4.40
CA GLY A 54 -11.81 -17.81 -3.13
C GLY A 54 -10.66 -18.11 -2.19
N ARG A 55 -9.44 -17.76 -2.54
CA ARG A 55 -8.27 -18.02 -1.69
C ARG A 55 -7.73 -16.71 -1.15
N GLN A 56 -7.22 -16.76 0.05
CA GLN A 56 -6.71 -15.53 0.69
C GLN A 56 -5.52 -14.97 -0.08
N ALA A 57 -5.57 -13.67 -0.35
CA ALA A 57 -4.52 -13.01 -1.10
C ALA A 57 -3.89 -11.86 -0.34
N VAL A 58 -4.71 -11.03 0.31
CA VAL A 58 -4.21 -9.82 1.00
C VAL A 58 -4.99 -9.63 2.28
N THR A 59 -4.30 -9.24 3.35
CA THR A 59 -4.96 -8.78 4.58
C THR A 59 -4.39 -7.43 4.95
N LEU A 60 -5.24 -6.56 5.48
CA LEU A 60 -4.86 -5.21 5.88
C LEU A 60 -5.42 -4.93 7.26
N THR A 61 -4.56 -4.42 8.16
CA THR A 61 -4.98 -4.04 9.50
C THR A 61 -4.25 -2.77 9.91
N ILE A 62 -4.90 -1.97 10.73
CA ILE A 62 -4.25 -0.79 11.29
C ILE A 62 -3.55 -1.22 12.58
N ASP A 63 -2.28 -0.84 12.71
CA ASP A 63 -1.50 -1.17 13.89
C ASP A 63 -0.83 0.13 14.35
N GLY A 64 -1.48 0.82 15.28
CA GLY A 64 -0.98 2.09 15.77
C GLY A 64 -0.98 3.14 14.67
N GLU A 65 0.19 3.67 14.37
CA GLU A 65 0.31 4.72 13.36
C GLU A 65 0.73 4.18 12.02
N ARG A 66 0.65 2.87 11.83
CA ARG A 66 1.05 2.25 10.57
C ARG A 66 -0.01 1.29 10.11
N LEU A 67 0.10 0.89 8.87
CA LEU A 67 -0.81 -0.05 8.27
C LEU A 67 -0.06 -1.37 8.09
N GLN A 68 -0.57 -2.41 8.71
CA GLN A 68 0.04 -3.73 8.60
C GLN A 68 -0.59 -4.45 7.44
N ALA A 69 0.22 -4.83 6.46
CA ALA A 69 -0.26 -5.47 5.25
C ALA A 69 0.40 -6.82 5.08
N ARG A 70 -0.37 -7.80 4.63
CA ARG A 70 0.17 -9.11 4.31
C ARG A 70 -0.26 -9.51 2.92
N LEU A 71 0.67 -10.05 2.17
CA LEU A 71 0.44 -10.47 0.79
C LEU A 71 0.83 -11.94 0.68
N ALA A 72 -0.09 -12.75 0.19
CA ALA A 72 0.18 -14.18 0.03
C ALA A 72 1.27 -14.39 -1.02
N ARG A 73 2.20 -15.29 -0.73
CA ARG A 73 3.21 -15.66 -1.73
C ARG A 73 2.57 -16.39 -2.89
N ARG A 74 1.60 -17.24 -2.60
CA ARG A 74 0.81 -17.95 -3.61
C ARG A 74 -0.61 -18.06 -3.08
N PRO A 75 -1.61 -18.12 -3.95
CA PRO A 75 -2.98 -18.28 -3.51
C PRO A 75 -3.16 -19.62 -2.81
N ALA A 76 -3.73 -19.61 -1.63
CA ALA A 76 -3.98 -20.84 -0.88
C ALA A 76 -5.01 -20.55 0.19
N ALA A 77 -5.62 -21.60 0.71
CA ALA A 77 -6.54 -21.46 1.82
C ALA A 77 -5.80 -20.93 3.04
N SER A 78 -4.57 -21.40 3.25
CA SER A 78 -3.72 -20.95 4.35
C SER A 78 -2.35 -20.59 3.76
N PRO A 79 -2.22 -19.40 3.18
CA PRO A 79 -1.01 -19.08 2.45
C PRO A 79 0.15 -18.71 3.37
N GLU A 80 1.36 -18.77 2.79
CA GLU A 80 2.51 -18.15 3.42
C GLU A 80 2.41 -16.67 3.15
N TRP A 81 2.57 -15.88 4.18
CA TRP A 81 2.39 -14.44 4.09
C TRP A 81 3.72 -13.70 4.03
N GLU A 82 3.76 -12.68 3.17
CA GLU A 82 4.81 -11.66 3.25
C GLU A 82 4.20 -10.49 3.98
N SER A 83 4.75 -10.17 5.14
CA SER A 83 4.22 -9.08 5.96
C SER A 83 4.99 -7.80 5.70
N ARG A 84 4.28 -6.70 5.67
CA ARG A 84 4.88 -5.38 5.48
C ARG A 84 4.21 -4.38 6.40
N SER A 85 5.03 -3.48 6.92
CA SER A 85 4.55 -2.40 7.75
C SER A 85 4.63 -1.14 6.91
N LEU A 86 3.49 -0.55 6.60
CA LEU A 86 3.40 0.61 5.71
C LEU A 86 3.29 1.86 6.56
N LYS A 87 4.29 2.73 6.46
CA LYS A 87 4.41 3.89 7.33
C LYS A 87 4.24 5.22 6.62
N ASN A 88 4.15 5.20 5.30
CA ASN A 88 3.98 6.42 4.54
C ASN A 88 3.31 6.11 3.21
N GLY A 89 2.96 7.17 2.48
CA GLY A 89 2.23 7.02 1.24
C GLY A 89 2.99 6.29 0.15
N ALA A 90 4.31 6.48 0.12
CA ALA A 90 5.12 5.79 -0.89
C ALA A 90 5.10 4.29 -0.68
N GLU A 91 5.17 3.86 0.59
CA GLU A 91 5.12 2.43 0.88
C GLU A 91 3.75 1.84 0.56
N VAL A 92 2.69 2.61 0.80
CA VAL A 92 1.34 2.17 0.46
C VAL A 92 1.21 1.96 -1.05
N ARG A 93 1.70 2.91 -1.83
CA ARG A 93 1.64 2.80 -3.29
C ARG A 93 2.46 1.62 -3.80
N LYS A 94 3.65 1.44 -3.22
CA LYS A 94 4.49 0.32 -3.63
C LYS A 94 3.82 -1.00 -3.31
N PHE A 95 3.19 -1.12 -2.16
CA PHE A 95 2.48 -2.34 -1.80
C PHE A 95 1.36 -2.61 -2.82
N GLY A 96 0.58 -1.58 -3.16
CA GLY A 96 -0.49 -1.72 -4.14
C GLY A 96 0.04 -2.19 -5.49
N ASP A 97 1.19 -1.64 -5.92
CA ASP A 97 1.79 -2.06 -7.17
C ASP A 97 2.28 -3.50 -7.11
N ASP A 98 2.85 -3.90 -5.98
CA ASP A 98 3.33 -5.27 -5.83
C ASP A 98 2.17 -6.26 -5.85
N VAL A 99 1.04 -5.90 -5.23
CA VAL A 99 -0.15 -6.74 -5.27
C VAL A 99 -0.64 -6.88 -6.70
N ARG A 100 -0.72 -5.77 -7.41
CA ARG A 100 -1.21 -5.79 -8.79
C ARG A 100 -0.35 -6.67 -9.67
N GLN A 101 0.96 -6.56 -9.52
CA GLN A 101 1.88 -7.36 -10.32
C GLN A 101 1.77 -8.84 -9.97
N ARG A 102 1.66 -9.15 -8.68
CA ARG A 102 1.58 -10.54 -8.25
C ARG A 102 0.28 -11.19 -8.71
N VAL A 103 -0.83 -10.50 -8.55
CA VAL A 103 -2.13 -11.01 -8.99
C VAL A 103 -2.15 -11.19 -10.51
N SER A 104 -1.52 -10.27 -11.22
CA SER A 104 -1.42 -10.41 -12.67
C SER A 104 -0.71 -11.69 -13.06
N ARG A 105 0.34 -12.06 -12.34
CA ARG A 105 1.04 -13.31 -12.61
C ARG A 105 0.15 -14.52 -12.33
N TRP A 106 -0.63 -14.45 -11.24
CA TRP A 106 -1.56 -15.54 -10.93
C TRP A 106 -2.62 -15.69 -12.04
N ASN A 107 -3.15 -14.54 -12.49
CA ASN A 107 -4.15 -14.56 -13.56
C ASN A 107 -3.57 -15.17 -14.82
N ASN A 108 -2.36 -14.83 -15.18
CA ASN A 108 -1.73 -15.33 -16.38
C ASN A 108 -1.38 -16.82 -16.28
N ALA A 109 -0.91 -17.24 -15.12
CA ALA A 109 -0.55 -18.63 -14.92
C ALA A 109 -1.76 -19.55 -14.89
N ASP A 110 -2.92 -19.01 -14.55
CA ASP A 110 -4.13 -19.80 -14.42
C ASP A 110 -4.77 -20.08 -15.79
N GLU A 111 -4.29 -19.44 -16.83
CA GLU A 111 -4.82 -19.70 -18.17
C GLU A 111 -4.16 -20.93 -18.82
#